data_d9446425684058394843ff499c7d8b93
#
_entry.id   d9446425684058394843ff499c7d8b93
#
_cell.length_a   1.000
_cell.length_b   1.000
_cell.length_c   1.000
_cell.angle_alpha   90.00
_cell.angle_beta   90.00
_cell.angle_gamma   90.00
#
_symmetry.space_group_name_H-M   'P 1'
#
loop_
_entity.id
_entity.type
_entity.pdbx_description
1 polymer ?
#
loop_
_entity_poly.entity_id
_entity_poly.type
_entity_poly.pdbx_seq_one_letter_code
_entity_poly.pdbx_strand_id
1 'polypeptide(L)'
;MFTRHVIMELKPNAATEFASVINSKVLPFLSKQKGFHDLITFVAPDRSEAIAISFWDTKEEAEAYNVTGYSEVLKNLTELVEGTPRVGTAEVLTSTFLKLAAAKTA
;
A
#
# COMPACT_ATOMS: atom_id res chain seq x y z
N MET A 1 2.44 -9.92 11.55
CA MET A 1 2.52 -9.02 10.36
C MET A 1 1.16 -8.40 10.13
N PHE A 2 1.10 -7.09 10.10
CA PHE A 2 -0.14 -6.34 9.94
C PHE A 2 -0.19 -5.69 8.56
N THR A 3 -1.38 -5.56 7.96
CA THR A 3 -1.52 -5.04 6.60
C THR A 3 -2.50 -3.89 6.53
N ARG A 4 -2.27 -2.97 5.58
CA ARG A 4 -3.21 -1.94 5.16
C ARG A 4 -3.53 -2.16 3.69
N HIS A 5 -4.81 -2.13 3.37
CA HIS A 5 -5.32 -2.30 2.00
C HIS A 5 -5.92 -0.98 1.55
N VAL A 6 -5.48 -0.47 0.41
CA VAL A 6 -6.03 0.76 -0.16
C VAL A 6 -6.55 0.44 -1.55
N ILE A 7 -7.85 0.61 -1.73
CA ILE A 7 -8.53 0.35 -3.00
C ILE A 7 -8.83 1.69 -3.66
N MET A 8 -8.34 1.86 -4.88
CA MET A 8 -8.41 3.14 -5.60
C MET A 8 -9.03 2.96 -6.98
N GLU A 9 -9.95 3.86 -7.33
CA GLU A 9 -10.44 3.96 -8.70
C GLU A 9 -9.43 4.77 -9.50
N LEU A 10 -8.95 4.23 -10.62
CA LEU A 10 -7.98 4.92 -11.47
C LEU A 10 -8.68 5.71 -12.56
N LYS A 11 -8.15 6.88 -12.87
CA LYS A 11 -8.59 7.64 -14.04
C LYS A 11 -8.26 6.86 -15.32
N PRO A 12 -8.98 7.12 -16.43
CA PRO A 12 -8.68 6.44 -17.69
C PRO A 12 -7.21 6.59 -18.08
N ASN A 13 -6.62 5.50 -18.52
CA ASN A 13 -5.21 5.44 -18.98
C ASN A 13 -4.16 5.79 -17.93
N ALA A 14 -4.51 5.76 -16.64
CA ALA A 14 -3.59 6.15 -15.57
C ALA A 14 -2.73 5.01 -15.03
N ALA A 15 -3.00 3.75 -15.38
CA ALA A 15 -2.35 2.60 -14.74
C ALA A 15 -0.82 2.59 -14.87
N THR A 16 -0.30 2.92 -16.05
CA THR A 16 1.16 2.93 -16.29
C THR A 16 1.84 4.02 -15.46
N GLU A 17 1.27 5.21 -15.45
CA GLU A 17 1.81 6.31 -14.64
C GLU A 17 1.66 6.03 -13.16
N PHE A 18 0.56 5.40 -12.75
CA PHE A 18 0.35 4.98 -11.36
C PHE A 18 1.49 4.08 -10.91
N ALA A 19 1.82 3.05 -11.69
CA ALA A 19 2.93 2.16 -11.36
C ALA A 19 4.26 2.91 -11.26
N SER A 20 4.49 3.85 -12.16
CA SER A 20 5.71 4.66 -12.15
C SER A 20 5.81 5.51 -10.88
N VAL A 21 4.72 6.16 -10.47
CA VAL A 21 4.69 6.99 -9.26
C VAL A 21 4.87 6.11 -8.01
N ILE A 22 4.24 4.95 -7.98
CA ILE A 22 4.42 4.01 -6.86
C ILE A 22 5.91 3.68 -6.70
N ASN A 23 6.58 3.30 -7.79
CA ASN A 23 7.98 2.89 -7.73
C ASN A 23 8.94 4.05 -7.44
N SER A 24 8.68 5.23 -8.00
CA SER A 24 9.64 6.35 -7.93
C SER A 24 9.43 7.27 -6.73
N LYS A 25 8.22 7.35 -6.19
CA LYS A 25 7.90 8.30 -5.12
C LYS A 25 7.32 7.63 -3.89
N VAL A 26 6.35 6.74 -4.05
CA VAL A 26 5.64 6.14 -2.92
C VAL A 26 6.52 5.12 -2.19
N LEU A 27 7.12 4.20 -2.92
CA LEU A 27 7.94 3.15 -2.30
C LEU A 27 9.15 3.72 -1.55
N PRO A 28 9.92 4.67 -2.10
CA PRO A 28 11.00 5.29 -1.33
C PRO A 28 10.53 5.96 -0.05
N PHE A 29 9.36 6.62 -0.08
CA PHE A 29 8.79 7.25 1.10
C PHE A 29 8.39 6.21 2.14
N LEU A 30 7.67 5.15 1.71
CA LEU A 30 7.26 4.08 2.61
C LEU A 30 8.46 3.37 3.25
N SER A 31 9.51 3.18 2.49
CA SER A 31 10.71 2.48 2.97
C SER A 31 11.39 3.18 4.16
N LYS A 32 11.09 4.46 4.36
CA LYS A 32 11.61 5.23 5.49
C LYS A 32 10.69 5.20 6.71
N GLN A 33 9.49 4.62 6.57
CA GLN A 33 8.54 4.57 7.68
C GLN A 33 8.90 3.43 8.63
N LYS A 34 8.82 3.72 9.94
CA LYS A 34 9.12 2.71 10.95
C LYS A 34 8.15 1.54 10.84
N GLY A 35 8.70 0.34 10.81
CA GLY A 35 7.90 -0.88 10.73
C GLY A 35 7.44 -1.28 9.36
N PHE A 36 7.69 -0.46 8.35
CA PHE A 36 7.33 -0.84 6.98
C PHE A 36 8.13 -2.07 6.56
N HIS A 37 7.45 -3.06 5.99
CA HIS A 37 8.05 -4.32 5.59
C HIS A 37 8.04 -4.51 4.07
N ASP A 38 6.85 -4.45 3.46
CA ASP A 38 6.69 -4.71 2.02
C ASP A 38 5.48 -4.01 1.46
N LEU A 39 5.44 -3.88 0.13
CA LEU A 39 4.32 -3.32 -0.61
C LEU A 39 4.04 -4.18 -1.83
N ILE A 40 2.77 -4.55 -2.02
CA ILE A 40 2.31 -5.20 -3.24
C ILE A 40 1.20 -4.35 -3.82
N THR A 41 1.29 -4.06 -5.12
CA THR A 41 0.21 -3.36 -5.81
C THR A 41 -0.36 -4.24 -6.91
N PHE A 42 -1.68 -4.17 -7.06
CA PHE A 42 -2.42 -4.89 -8.08
C PHE A 42 -3.17 -3.90 -8.94
N VAL A 43 -3.44 -4.27 -10.18
CA VAL A 43 -4.35 -3.52 -11.05
C VAL A 43 -5.34 -4.51 -11.64
N ALA A 44 -6.62 -4.11 -11.68
CA ALA A 44 -7.66 -4.93 -12.29
C ALA A 44 -7.37 -5.14 -13.79
N PRO A 45 -7.83 -6.25 -14.39
CA PRO A 45 -7.57 -6.52 -15.81
C PRO A 45 -8.02 -5.41 -16.75
N ASP A 46 -9.11 -4.70 -16.42
CA ASP A 46 -9.61 -3.59 -17.22
C ASP A 46 -8.94 -2.25 -16.87
N ARG A 47 -7.97 -2.26 -15.95
CA ARG A 47 -7.18 -1.09 -15.56
C ARG A 47 -7.96 0.01 -14.85
N SER A 48 -9.17 -0.27 -14.38
CA SER A 48 -10.02 0.74 -13.72
C SER A 48 -9.80 0.85 -12.22
N GLU A 49 -9.16 -0.14 -11.61
CA GLU A 49 -8.99 -0.17 -10.16
C GLU A 49 -7.60 -0.67 -9.80
N ALA A 50 -7.03 -0.06 -8.78
CA ALA A 50 -5.76 -0.51 -8.20
C ALA A 50 -5.96 -0.85 -6.73
N ILE A 51 -5.21 -1.84 -6.25
CA ILE A 51 -5.19 -2.24 -4.86
C ILE A 51 -3.74 -2.21 -4.40
N ALA A 52 -3.47 -1.46 -3.33
CA ALA A 52 -2.15 -1.43 -2.72
C ALA A 52 -2.24 -2.07 -1.35
N ILE A 53 -1.38 -3.06 -1.09
CA ILE A 53 -1.31 -3.72 0.21
C ILE A 53 0.07 -3.46 0.78
N SER A 54 0.14 -2.75 1.90
CA SER A 54 1.37 -2.53 2.63
C SER A 54 1.42 -3.44 3.86
N PHE A 55 2.62 -3.96 4.13
CA PHE A 55 2.87 -4.90 5.21
C PHE A 55 3.73 -4.21 6.27
N TRP A 56 3.32 -4.35 7.53
CA TRP A 56 3.94 -3.66 8.68
C TRP A 56 4.27 -4.66 9.77
N ASP A 57 5.35 -4.41 10.50
CA ASP A 57 5.74 -5.30 11.58
C ASP A 57 4.68 -5.36 12.68
N THR A 58 4.07 -4.22 13.01
CA THR A 58 3.05 -4.15 14.05
C THR A 58 1.87 -3.27 13.62
N LYS A 59 0.72 -3.50 14.26
CA LYS A 59 -0.48 -2.67 14.09
C LYS A 59 -0.19 -1.21 14.47
N GLU A 60 0.54 -0.99 15.56
CA GLU A 60 0.83 0.33 16.07
C GLU A 60 1.65 1.15 15.07
N GLU A 61 2.59 0.52 14.39
CA GLU A 61 3.39 1.19 13.36
C GLU A 61 2.57 1.52 12.13
N ALA A 62 1.68 0.62 11.72
CA ALA A 62 0.74 0.89 10.62
C ALA A 62 -0.18 2.06 10.95
N GLU A 63 -0.69 2.12 12.18
CA GLU A 63 -1.55 3.21 12.63
C GLU A 63 -0.79 4.53 12.73
N ALA A 64 0.45 4.51 13.16
CA ALA A 64 1.29 5.70 13.19
C ALA A 64 1.49 6.25 11.77
N TYR A 65 1.77 5.38 10.81
CA TYR A 65 1.87 5.79 9.41
C TYR A 65 0.56 6.40 8.90
N ASN A 66 -0.56 5.82 9.26
CA ASN A 66 -1.87 6.35 8.84
C ASN A 66 -2.05 7.82 9.25
N VAL A 67 -1.54 8.19 10.41
CA VAL A 67 -1.66 9.55 10.94
C VAL A 67 -0.60 10.48 10.36
N THR A 68 0.64 10.00 10.18
CA THR A 68 1.78 10.86 9.89
C THR A 68 2.23 10.87 8.45
N GLY A 69 1.96 9.81 7.68
CA GLY A 69 2.54 9.65 6.34
C GLY A 69 1.56 9.41 5.21
N TYR A 70 0.40 8.84 5.48
CA TYR A 70 -0.54 8.44 4.44
C TYR A 70 -0.97 9.61 3.55
N SER A 71 -1.20 10.79 4.13
CA SER A 71 -1.61 11.96 3.35
C SER A 71 -0.57 12.38 2.32
N GLU A 72 0.72 12.18 2.62
CA GLU A 72 1.79 12.47 1.67
C GLU A 72 1.76 11.52 0.48
N VAL A 73 1.49 10.25 0.72
CA VAL A 73 1.31 9.27 -0.35
C VAL A 73 0.12 9.65 -1.23
N LEU A 74 -1.01 10.02 -0.62
CA LEU A 74 -2.19 10.44 -1.37
C LEU A 74 -1.93 11.65 -2.25
N LYS A 75 -1.13 12.61 -1.80
CA LYS A 75 -0.77 13.78 -2.62
C LYS A 75 -0.09 13.38 -3.91
N ASN A 76 0.77 12.38 -3.87
CA ASN A 76 1.47 11.89 -5.06
C ASN A 76 0.54 11.18 -6.05
N LEU A 77 -0.62 10.69 -5.59
CA LEU A 77 -1.54 9.89 -6.39
C LEU A 77 -2.80 10.65 -6.81
N THR A 78 -3.03 11.84 -6.26
CA THR A 78 -4.28 12.59 -6.42
C THR A 78 -4.72 12.76 -7.87
N GLU A 79 -3.79 13.04 -8.78
CA GLU A 79 -4.12 13.29 -10.18
C GLU A 79 -4.43 12.03 -10.96
N LEU A 80 -4.12 10.85 -10.41
CA LEU A 80 -4.29 9.57 -11.07
C LEU A 80 -5.51 8.78 -10.56
N VAL A 81 -6.08 9.22 -9.43
CA VAL A 81 -7.15 8.50 -8.73
C VAL A 81 -8.42 9.32 -8.73
N GLU A 82 -9.56 8.65 -8.95
CA GLU A 82 -10.88 9.27 -8.85
C GLU A 82 -11.49 8.96 -7.49
N GLY A 83 -12.13 9.98 -6.90
CA GLY A 83 -12.81 9.82 -5.62
C GLY A 83 -11.86 9.57 -4.46
N THR A 84 -12.44 9.10 -3.36
CA THR A 84 -11.71 8.82 -2.13
C THR A 84 -11.33 7.35 -2.07
N PRO A 85 -10.05 7.02 -1.87
CA PRO A 85 -9.64 5.62 -1.68
C PRO A 85 -10.32 4.98 -0.47
N ARG A 86 -10.59 3.69 -0.57
CA ARG A 86 -11.13 2.91 0.54
C ARG A 86 -9.98 2.20 1.25
N VAL A 87 -9.91 2.35 2.58
CA VAL A 87 -8.84 1.78 3.39
C VAL A 87 -9.40 0.70 4.28
N GLY A 88 -8.73 -0.46 4.29
CA GLY A 88 -9.00 -1.55 5.22
C GLY A 88 -7.71 -2.03 5.85
N THR A 89 -7.84 -2.81 6.91
CA THR A 89 -6.70 -3.39 7.61
C THR A 89 -6.96 -4.86 7.92
N ALA A 90 -5.88 -5.64 8.05
CA ALA A 90 -5.99 -7.06 8.39
C ALA A 90 -4.65 -7.57 8.90
N GLU A 91 -4.69 -8.68 9.63
CA GLU A 91 -3.48 -9.39 10.03
C GLU A 91 -3.21 -10.53 9.06
N VAL A 92 -1.95 -10.84 8.84
CA VAL A 92 -1.57 -12.03 8.08
C VAL A 92 -1.83 -13.25 8.98
N LEU A 93 -2.76 -14.09 8.57
CA LEU A 93 -3.06 -15.32 9.31
C LEU A 93 -2.18 -16.47 8.86
N THR A 94 -2.07 -16.67 7.54
CA THR A 94 -1.21 -17.69 6.94
C THR A 94 -0.50 -17.13 5.71
N SER A 95 0.68 -17.65 5.41
CA SER A 95 1.43 -17.22 4.23
C SER A 95 2.38 -18.32 3.78
N THR A 96 2.54 -18.45 2.46
CA THR A 96 3.58 -19.27 1.86
C THR A 96 4.84 -18.47 1.55
N PHE A 97 4.80 -17.16 1.73
CA PHE A 97 5.99 -16.30 1.57
C PHE A 97 6.89 -16.50 2.80
N LEU A 98 8.06 -17.05 2.61
CA LEU A 98 8.99 -17.37 3.70
C LEU A 98 9.24 -16.18 4.61
N LYS A 99 9.44 -15.00 4.03
CA LYS A 99 9.73 -13.78 4.76
C LYS A 99 8.59 -13.38 5.70
N LEU A 100 7.34 -13.47 5.23
CA LEU A 100 6.18 -13.14 6.04
C LEU A 100 5.94 -14.19 7.11
N ALA A 101 6.14 -15.47 6.79
CA ALA A 101 5.99 -16.55 7.76
C ALA A 101 7.01 -16.41 8.89
N ALA A 102 8.26 -16.09 8.59
CA ALA A 102 9.30 -15.89 9.59
C ALA A 102 8.96 -14.72 10.53
N ALA A 103 8.48 -13.61 9.97
CA ALA A 103 8.07 -12.45 10.76
C ALA A 103 6.90 -12.79 11.68
N LYS A 104 5.99 -13.64 11.23
CA LYS A 104 4.83 -14.05 12.00
C LYS A 104 5.20 -14.93 13.19
N THR A 105 6.22 -15.77 13.04
CA THR A 105 6.66 -16.70 14.09
C THR A 105 7.59 -16.07 15.12
N ALA A 106 8.17 -14.94 14.80
CA ALA A 106 9.03 -14.22 15.70
C ALA A 106 8.24 -13.48 16.77
#